data_7c05bf60b1663b8865d8c2488c67dd34
#
_entry.id   7c05bf60b1663b8865d8c2488c67dd34
#
_cell.length_a   1.000
_cell.length_b   1.000
_cell.length_c   1.000
_cell.angle_alpha   90.00
_cell.angle_beta   90.00
_cell.angle_gamma   90.00
#
_symmetry.space_group_name_H-M   'P 1'
#
loop_
_entity.id
_entity.type
_entity.pdbx_description
1 polymer ?
#
loop_
_entity_poly.entity_id
_entity_poly.type
_entity_poly.pdbx_seq_one_letter_code
_entity_poly.pdbx_strand_id
1 'polypeptide(L)'
;MINFRFALIIVIASALFSFSCSSPHSNRSKGWVQLKLEPLQTNTGWGYEVFAGEKLYIKQDKIPVLEGNQGFKTREQALHAGQIVINKLKKGQAPALDSNDLKKVGVQF
;
A
#
# COMPACT_ATOMS: atom_id res chain seq x y z
N MET A 1 32.54 2.71 -57.93
CA MET A 1 33.30 1.88 -57.00
C MET A 1 33.49 2.53 -55.64
N ILE A 2 33.56 3.82 -55.54
CA ILE A 2 33.72 4.54 -54.27
C ILE A 2 32.42 4.55 -53.46
N ASN A 3 31.30 4.44 -54.13
CA ASN A 3 29.98 4.52 -53.50
C ASN A 3 29.62 3.31 -52.61
N PHE A 4 30.27 2.22 -52.82
CA PHE A 4 29.99 1.00 -52.08
C PHE A 4 30.46 1.08 -50.63
N ARG A 5 31.54 1.78 -50.39
CA ARG A 5 32.07 1.98 -49.02
C ARG A 5 31.24 2.96 -48.20
N PHE A 6 30.71 3.96 -48.86
CA PHE A 6 29.84 4.93 -48.21
C PHE A 6 28.47 4.36 -47.84
N ALA A 7 27.92 3.50 -48.71
CA ALA A 7 26.67 2.83 -48.43
C ALA A 7 26.76 1.91 -47.21
N LEU A 8 27.90 1.25 -47.01
CA LEU A 8 28.13 0.38 -45.89
C LEU A 8 28.22 1.16 -44.55
N ILE A 9 28.80 2.33 -44.57
CA ILE A 9 28.94 3.18 -43.41
C ILE A 9 27.57 3.74 -42.96
N ILE A 10 26.72 4.08 -43.91
CA ILE A 10 25.38 4.56 -43.64
C ILE A 10 24.51 3.49 -43.00
N VAL A 11 24.66 2.25 -43.43
CA VAL A 11 23.90 1.11 -42.87
C VAL A 11 24.32 0.85 -41.43
N ILE A 12 25.59 0.99 -41.11
CA ILE A 12 26.09 0.80 -39.74
C ILE A 12 25.62 1.92 -38.83
N ALA A 13 25.54 3.15 -39.31
CA ALA A 13 25.07 4.29 -38.55
C ALA A 13 23.59 4.19 -38.22
N SER A 14 22.79 3.60 -39.09
CA SER A 14 21.35 3.42 -38.84
C SER A 14 21.04 2.32 -37.81
N ALA A 15 21.94 1.35 -37.68
CA ALA A 15 21.75 0.27 -36.69
C ALA A 15 21.99 0.72 -35.27
N LEU A 16 22.72 1.80 -35.06
CA LEU A 16 23.00 2.33 -33.74
C LEU A 16 21.83 3.18 -33.13
N PHE A 17 20.90 3.56 -33.99
CA PHE A 17 19.79 4.41 -33.56
C PHE A 17 18.58 3.65 -33.03
N SER A 18 18.57 2.34 -33.17
CA SER A 18 17.45 1.52 -32.70
C SER A 18 17.59 1.12 -31.21
N PHE A 19 18.57 1.64 -30.53
CA PHE A 19 18.64 1.50 -29.09
C PHE A 19 17.85 2.61 -28.42
N SER A 20 16.57 2.67 -28.72
CA SER A 20 15.70 3.48 -27.88
C SER A 20 15.57 2.75 -26.55
N CYS A 21 16.16 3.33 -25.55
CA CYS A 21 15.90 2.94 -24.19
C CYS A 21 14.41 2.89 -23.95
N SER A 22 13.85 1.70 -23.89
CA SER A 22 12.68 1.55 -23.10
C SER A 22 13.10 1.85 -21.68
N SER A 23 12.85 3.06 -21.22
CA SER A 23 12.98 3.37 -19.84
C SER A 23 12.21 2.30 -19.06
N PRO A 24 12.80 1.70 -18.03
CA PRO A 24 12.02 0.85 -17.17
C PRO A 24 10.92 1.73 -16.64
N HIS A 25 9.76 1.54 -17.17
CA HIS A 25 8.59 2.14 -16.62
C HIS A 25 8.46 1.60 -15.24
N SER A 26 8.91 2.36 -14.31
CA SER A 26 8.33 2.22 -13.01
C SER A 26 6.82 2.35 -13.25
N ASN A 27 6.14 1.26 -13.20
CA ASN A 27 4.71 1.25 -13.08
C ASN A 27 4.38 1.93 -11.76
N ARG A 28 4.63 3.20 -11.72
CA ARG A 28 3.95 4.03 -10.79
C ARG A 28 2.54 4.14 -11.31
N SER A 29 1.76 3.16 -11.01
CA SER A 29 0.35 3.34 -11.04
C SER A 29 0.06 4.48 -10.09
N LYS A 30 0.21 5.68 -10.61
CA LYS A 30 -0.33 6.96 -10.12
C LYS A 30 -0.60 7.01 -8.61
N GLY A 31 0.46 6.97 -7.79
CA GLY A 31 0.31 7.22 -6.37
C GLY A 31 -0.30 6.10 -5.54
N TRP A 32 -0.52 4.93 -6.10
CA TRP A 32 -0.96 3.78 -5.34
C TRP A 32 0.22 3.20 -4.57
N VAL A 33 0.26 3.48 -3.29
CA VAL A 33 1.21 2.85 -2.40
C VAL A 33 0.58 1.56 -1.90
N GLN A 34 1.36 0.50 -1.85
CA GLN A 34 0.90 -0.76 -1.31
C GLN A 34 0.68 -0.64 0.19
N LEU A 35 -0.53 -0.93 0.64
CA LEU A 35 -0.88 -0.92 2.05
C LEU A 35 -0.66 -2.32 2.64
N LYS A 36 -0.02 -2.34 3.79
CA LYS A 36 0.28 -3.57 4.51
C LYS A 36 -0.30 -3.47 5.91
N LEU A 37 -0.97 -4.52 6.35
CA LEU A 37 -1.59 -4.61 7.66
C LEU A 37 -0.80 -5.56 8.55
N GLU A 38 -0.48 -5.11 9.75
CA GLU A 38 0.17 -5.95 10.75
C GLU A 38 -0.53 -5.86 12.10
N PRO A 39 -0.58 -6.95 12.86
CA PRO A 39 -1.10 -6.92 14.21
C PRO A 39 -0.11 -6.27 15.15
N LEU A 40 -0.62 -5.64 16.18
CA LEU A 40 0.16 -5.02 17.23
C LEU A 40 -0.32 -5.53 18.57
N GLN A 41 0.55 -6.19 19.32
CA GLN A 41 0.23 -6.58 20.69
C GLN A 41 0.48 -5.41 21.63
N THR A 42 -0.49 -5.12 22.50
CA THR A 42 -0.45 -4.02 23.47
C THR A 42 -0.58 -4.56 24.88
N ASN A 43 -0.38 -3.70 25.86
CA ASN A 43 -0.55 -4.08 27.27
C ASN A 43 -2.00 -4.42 27.62
N THR A 44 -2.95 -3.95 26.85
CA THR A 44 -4.39 -4.10 27.12
C THR A 44 -5.12 -4.95 26.08
N GLY A 45 -4.39 -5.54 25.16
CA GLY A 45 -4.98 -6.39 24.12
C GLY A 45 -4.24 -6.30 22.80
N TRP A 46 -4.97 -6.12 21.72
CA TRP A 46 -4.44 -6.08 20.36
C TRP A 46 -4.80 -4.80 19.65
N GLY A 47 -3.95 -4.38 18.79
CA GLY A 47 -4.18 -3.29 17.86
C GLY A 47 -3.73 -3.68 16.47
N TYR A 48 -3.63 -2.69 15.59
CA TYR A 48 -3.11 -2.92 14.25
C TYR A 48 -2.27 -1.73 13.79
N GLU A 49 -1.42 -2.02 12.85
CA GLU A 49 -0.62 -1.02 12.15
C GLU A 49 -0.84 -1.17 10.65
N VAL A 50 -0.96 -0.03 9.98
CA VAL A 50 -1.06 0.03 8.52
C VAL A 50 0.17 0.74 8.00
N PHE A 51 0.91 0.07 7.14
CA PHE A 51 2.09 0.62 6.48
C PHE A 51 1.75 1.02 5.06
N ALA A 52 2.26 2.15 4.64
CA ALA A 52 2.23 2.60 3.25
C ALA A 52 3.64 2.42 2.70
N GLY A 53 3.86 1.34 1.95
CA GLY A 53 5.20 0.90 1.60
C GLY A 53 5.95 0.48 2.86
N GLU A 54 7.07 1.13 3.15
CA GLU A 54 7.87 0.87 4.35
C GLU A 54 7.58 1.80 5.50
N LYS A 55 6.70 2.79 5.30
CA LYS A 55 6.40 3.79 6.31
C LYS A 55 5.16 3.43 7.10
N LEU A 56 5.24 3.58 8.41
CA LEU A 56 4.07 3.49 9.27
C LEU A 56 3.12 4.65 8.95
N TYR A 57 1.90 4.32 8.57
CA TYR A 57 0.89 5.28 8.19
C TYR A 57 -0.19 5.43 9.26
N ILE A 58 -0.68 4.32 9.81
CA ILE A 58 -1.69 4.30 10.86
C ILE A 58 -1.25 3.33 11.94
N LYS A 59 -1.35 3.76 13.17
CA LYS A 59 -1.16 2.91 14.36
C LYS A 59 -2.37 3.07 15.24
N GLN A 60 -3.07 1.97 15.48
CA GLN A 60 -4.25 1.94 16.32
C GLN A 60 -4.03 0.90 17.43
N ASP A 61 -3.69 1.36 18.59
CA ASP A 61 -3.39 0.51 19.75
C ASP A 61 -4.58 0.34 20.69
N LYS A 62 -5.65 1.08 20.46
CA LYS A 62 -6.87 1.06 21.28
C LYS A 62 -8.07 0.90 20.38
N ILE A 63 -9.16 0.40 20.94
CA ILE A 63 -10.44 0.39 20.24
C ILE A 63 -10.95 1.84 20.17
N PRO A 64 -11.13 2.40 18.96
CA PRO A 64 -11.69 3.74 18.85
C PRO A 64 -13.17 3.73 19.28
N VAL A 65 -13.72 4.89 19.59
CA VAL A 65 -15.10 5.10 20.04
C VAL A 65 -15.35 4.70 21.49
N LEU A 66 -14.68 3.67 21.99
CA LEU A 66 -14.79 3.26 23.37
C LEU A 66 -13.95 4.14 24.29
N GLU A 67 -14.49 4.48 25.43
CA GLU A 67 -13.72 5.15 26.48
C GLU A 67 -12.71 4.19 27.10
N GLY A 68 -11.56 4.73 27.48
CA GLY A 68 -10.49 3.95 28.10
C GLY A 68 -9.41 3.55 27.13
N ASN A 69 -8.53 2.66 27.59
CA ASN A 69 -7.32 2.26 26.88
C ASN A 69 -7.35 0.81 26.42
N GLN A 70 -8.53 0.23 26.25
CA GLN A 70 -8.66 -1.16 25.89
C GLN A 70 -8.31 -1.39 24.42
N GLY A 71 -7.45 -2.38 24.17
CA GLY A 71 -7.22 -2.93 22.85
C GLY A 71 -8.29 -3.94 22.44
N PHE A 72 -8.20 -4.41 21.21
CA PHE A 72 -9.05 -5.49 20.74
C PHE A 72 -8.73 -6.78 21.53
N LYS A 73 -9.73 -7.63 21.70
CA LYS A 73 -9.58 -8.84 22.52
C LYS A 73 -8.69 -9.89 21.86
N THR A 74 -8.74 -9.97 20.54
CA THR A 74 -7.98 -10.97 19.80
C THR A 74 -7.21 -10.32 18.65
N ARG A 75 -6.17 -11.00 18.21
CA ARG A 75 -5.40 -10.63 17.02
C ARG A 75 -6.29 -10.53 15.78
N GLU A 76 -7.16 -11.50 15.59
CA GLU A 76 -8.08 -11.57 14.45
C GLU A 76 -9.06 -10.41 14.47
N GLN A 77 -9.56 -10.04 15.62
CA GLN A 77 -10.46 -8.89 15.75
C GLN A 77 -9.77 -7.59 15.34
N ALA A 78 -8.54 -7.39 15.80
CA ALA A 78 -7.74 -6.23 15.43
C ALA A 78 -7.45 -6.19 13.92
N LEU A 79 -7.10 -7.33 13.33
CA LEU A 79 -6.84 -7.42 11.90
C LEU A 79 -8.10 -7.17 11.07
N HIS A 80 -9.25 -7.65 11.50
CA HIS A 80 -10.52 -7.32 10.84
C HIS A 80 -10.79 -5.82 10.85
N ALA A 81 -10.59 -5.18 11.98
CA ALA A 81 -10.74 -3.73 12.08
C ALA A 81 -9.79 -3.00 11.14
N GLY A 82 -8.53 -3.40 11.14
CA GLY A 82 -7.52 -2.83 10.24
C GLY A 82 -7.87 -3.03 8.78
N GLN A 83 -8.43 -4.17 8.42
CA GLN A 83 -8.85 -4.45 7.05
C GLN A 83 -9.99 -3.53 6.60
N ILE A 84 -10.93 -3.24 7.49
CA ILE A 84 -11.99 -2.26 7.21
C ILE A 84 -11.38 -0.88 6.92
N VAL A 85 -10.41 -0.47 7.70
CA VAL A 85 -9.70 0.79 7.49
C VAL A 85 -9.01 0.82 6.12
N ILE A 86 -8.31 -0.25 5.76
CA ILE A 86 -7.65 -0.36 4.46
C ILE A 86 -8.67 -0.26 3.32
N ASN A 87 -9.80 -0.95 3.45
CA ASN A 87 -10.84 -0.91 2.44
C ASN A 87 -11.42 0.50 2.27
N LYS A 88 -11.59 1.22 3.36
CA LYS A 88 -12.02 2.63 3.33
C LYS A 88 -11.00 3.51 2.61
N LEU A 89 -9.72 3.33 2.92
CA LEU A 89 -8.65 4.07 2.25
C LEU A 89 -8.64 3.82 0.75
N LYS A 90 -8.81 2.59 0.33
CA LYS A 90 -8.87 2.22 -1.09
C LYS A 90 -10.05 2.86 -1.82
N LYS A 91 -11.13 3.13 -1.11
CA LYS A 91 -12.32 3.78 -1.66
C LYS A 91 -12.28 5.30 -1.55
N GLY A 92 -11.19 5.86 -1.04
CA GLY A 92 -11.07 7.29 -0.82
C GLY A 92 -11.89 7.80 0.36
N GLN A 93 -12.29 6.93 1.26
CA GLN A 93 -13.03 7.26 2.46
C GLN A 93 -12.09 7.54 3.63
N ALA A 94 -12.57 8.27 4.64
CA ALA A 94 -11.80 8.52 5.85
C ALA A 94 -11.47 7.19 6.57
N PRO A 95 -10.24 7.01 7.03
CA PRO A 95 -9.82 5.77 7.68
C PRO A 95 -10.24 5.71 9.14
N ALA A 96 -11.49 5.97 9.42
CA ALA A 96 -12.04 5.96 10.77
C ALA A 96 -13.02 4.81 10.94
N LEU A 97 -12.99 4.19 12.11
CA LEU A 97 -13.92 3.14 12.48
C LEU A 97 -15.06 3.75 13.30
N ASP A 98 -16.29 3.45 12.91
CA ASP A 98 -17.46 3.83 13.67
C ASP A 98 -18.01 2.65 14.48
N SER A 99 -19.10 2.88 15.22
CA SER A 99 -19.71 1.85 16.05
C SER A 99 -20.16 0.64 15.22
N ASN A 100 -20.68 0.88 14.02
CA ASN A 100 -21.13 -0.21 13.15
C ASN A 100 -19.96 -1.06 12.67
N ASP A 101 -18.85 -0.44 12.35
CA ASP A 101 -17.64 -1.15 11.95
C ASP A 101 -17.14 -2.03 13.10
N LEU A 102 -17.13 -1.50 14.31
CA LEU A 102 -16.69 -2.24 15.49
C LEU A 102 -17.61 -3.42 15.81
N LYS A 103 -18.92 -3.26 15.64
CA LYS A 103 -19.86 -4.36 15.78
C LYS A 103 -19.60 -5.46 14.77
N LYS A 104 -19.25 -5.13 13.53
CA LYS A 104 -18.92 -6.10 12.49
C LYS A 104 -17.71 -6.96 12.86
N VAL A 105 -16.77 -6.43 13.61
CA VAL A 105 -15.60 -7.20 14.04
C VAL A 105 -15.77 -7.86 15.39
N GLY A 106 -16.93 -7.74 15.99
CA GLY A 106 -17.27 -8.42 17.23
C GLY A 106 -16.99 -7.65 18.52
N VAL A 107 -16.76 -6.35 18.42
CA VAL A 107 -16.61 -5.50 19.61
C VAL A 107 -17.97 -5.28 20.26
N GLN A 108 -18.02 -5.52 21.55
CA GLN A 108 -19.23 -5.28 22.37
C GLN A 108 -19.07 -4.01 23.17
N PHE A 109 -20.12 -3.20 23.20
CA PHE A 109 -20.22 -2.02 24.04
C PHE A 109 -21.66 -1.74 24.48
#